data_1c4f536dc8ff9b03194f5ebe81e8704d
#
_entry.id   1c4f536dc8ff9b03194f5ebe81e8704d
#
_cell.length_a   1.000
_cell.length_b   1.000
_cell.length_c   1.000
_cell.angle_alpha   90.00
_cell.angle_beta   90.00
_cell.angle_gamma   90.00
#
_symmetry.space_group_name_H-M   'P 1'
#
loop_
_entity.id
_entity.type
_entity.pdbx_description
1 polymer ?
#
loop_
_entity_poly.entity_id
_entity_poly.type
_entity_poly.pdbx_seq_one_letter_code
_entity_poly.pdbx_strand_id
1 'polypeptide(L)'
;MRPANVVTSVADVLAGVAIAGYFIIPDIGFGLAAVTGPNLPYLPVILLCISTIGLYSGGIIMNDVFDAKLDAVERPERPIPSGLITKNAATIFGGICFFIGIFTAGLLGRNAQYLAVAIMICCLIYNRFLKHSAIFGPINMGLCRGLNLLLGVCIIPDQVERYWYLAIVPIVYIAAITMISRGEVHGGSKKTLYSALGLYGLVIASVVYFAVINQAPILITIVFLGAFGAMIMIPLFKAIKNPIGPNIGKAVKSGVIALIILNAAWAAAFGAWPIAIAIIILLPISLALSSAFAVT
;
A
#
# COMPACT_ATOMS: atom_id res chain seq x y z
N MET A 1 6.33 3.89 15.11
CA MET A 1 5.66 3.16 14.00
C MET A 1 4.60 4.02 13.37
N ARG A 2 4.33 3.82 12.08
CA ARG A 2 3.25 4.48 11.32
C ARG A 2 2.13 3.46 11.04
N PRO A 3 1.31 3.10 12.04
CA PRO A 3 0.39 1.97 11.93
C PRO A 3 -0.69 2.15 10.86
N ALA A 4 -1.09 3.38 10.57
CA ALA A 4 -2.02 3.67 9.47
C ALA A 4 -1.51 3.15 8.11
N ASN A 5 -0.19 3.20 7.86
CA ASN A 5 0.41 2.69 6.62
C ASN A 5 0.40 1.15 6.55
N VAL A 6 0.48 0.47 7.70
CA VAL A 6 0.35 -0.99 7.75
C VAL A 6 -1.09 -1.39 7.37
N VAL A 7 -2.09 -0.67 7.85
CA VAL A 7 -3.50 -0.93 7.48
C VAL A 7 -3.71 -0.74 5.97
N THR A 8 -3.11 0.30 5.36
CA THR A 8 -3.22 0.49 3.91
C THR A 8 -2.53 -0.63 3.12
N SER A 9 -1.49 -1.27 3.66
CA SER A 9 -0.84 -2.40 2.98
C SER A 9 -1.70 -3.67 2.98
N VAL A 10 -2.49 -3.89 4.02
CA VAL A 10 -3.49 -4.96 4.03
C VAL A 10 -4.53 -4.75 2.93
N ALA A 11 -4.95 -3.51 2.69
CA ALA A 11 -5.87 -3.20 1.59
C ALA A 11 -5.29 -3.55 0.22
N ASP A 12 -3.97 -3.35 -0.04
CA ASP A 12 -3.32 -3.74 -1.30
C ASP A 12 -3.42 -5.26 -1.52
N VAL A 13 -3.13 -6.04 -0.49
CA VAL A 13 -3.19 -7.52 -0.57
C VAL A 13 -4.63 -7.99 -0.81
N LEU A 14 -5.62 -7.43 -0.10
CA LEU A 14 -7.02 -7.79 -0.31
C LEU A 14 -7.50 -7.41 -1.71
N ALA A 15 -7.07 -6.29 -2.26
CA ALA A 15 -7.33 -5.94 -3.66
C ALA A 15 -6.69 -6.96 -4.61
N GLY A 16 -5.46 -7.40 -4.35
CA GLY A 16 -4.81 -8.47 -5.11
C GLY A 16 -5.59 -9.79 -5.07
N VAL A 17 -6.08 -10.19 -3.91
CA VAL A 17 -6.96 -11.38 -3.75
C VAL A 17 -8.24 -11.24 -4.58
N ALA A 18 -8.83 -10.05 -4.60
CA ALA A 18 -10.01 -9.75 -5.42
C ALA A 18 -9.71 -9.83 -6.93
N ILE A 19 -8.58 -9.24 -7.36
CA ILE A 19 -8.10 -9.27 -8.75
C ILE A 19 -7.85 -10.71 -9.20
N ALA A 20 -7.30 -11.56 -8.34
CA ALA A 20 -7.11 -12.99 -8.63
C ALA A 20 -8.42 -13.76 -8.81
N GLY A 21 -9.56 -13.23 -8.34
CA GLY A 21 -10.86 -13.89 -8.43
C GLY A 21 -11.05 -15.00 -7.40
N TYR A 22 -10.28 -15.02 -6.32
CA TYR A 22 -10.22 -16.13 -5.36
C TYR A 22 -11.58 -16.55 -4.77
N PHE A 23 -12.49 -15.58 -4.54
CA PHE A 23 -13.84 -15.87 -4.01
C PHE A 23 -14.95 -15.85 -5.07
N ILE A 24 -14.61 -15.64 -6.34
CA ILE A 24 -15.57 -15.50 -7.43
C ILE A 24 -15.61 -16.78 -8.27
N ILE A 25 -14.47 -17.47 -8.40
CA ILE A 25 -14.32 -18.66 -9.23
C ILE A 25 -14.49 -19.89 -8.32
N PRO A 26 -15.62 -20.66 -8.45
CA PRO A 26 -15.99 -21.69 -7.50
C PRO A 26 -14.95 -22.81 -7.29
N ASP A 27 -14.16 -23.13 -8.34
CA ASP A 27 -13.30 -24.32 -8.36
C ASP A 27 -11.80 -24.03 -8.13
N ILE A 28 -11.37 -22.77 -8.05
CA ILE A 28 -9.95 -22.43 -7.94
C ILE A 28 -9.42 -22.56 -6.51
N GLY A 29 -10.27 -22.51 -5.50
CA GLY A 29 -9.88 -22.71 -4.08
C GLY A 29 -9.28 -24.07 -3.77
N PHE A 30 -9.37 -25.05 -4.70
CA PHE A 30 -8.96 -26.42 -4.48
C PHE A 30 -7.44 -26.66 -4.49
N GLY A 31 -6.64 -25.86 -5.17
CA GLY A 31 -5.17 -26.01 -5.16
C GLY A 31 -4.54 -25.78 -3.78
N LEU A 32 -5.10 -24.87 -3.00
CA LEU A 32 -4.69 -24.56 -1.64
C LEU A 32 -5.41 -25.40 -0.58
N ALA A 33 -6.56 -25.97 -0.92
CA ALA A 33 -7.25 -26.96 -0.08
C ALA A 33 -6.37 -28.18 0.22
N ALA A 34 -5.37 -28.46 -0.60
CA ALA A 34 -4.36 -29.48 -0.33
C ALA A 34 -3.49 -29.13 0.90
N VAL A 35 -3.31 -27.83 1.20
CA VAL A 35 -2.50 -27.35 2.35
C VAL A 35 -3.38 -26.99 3.54
N THR A 36 -4.62 -26.48 3.32
CA THR A 36 -5.48 -25.93 4.37
C THR A 36 -6.74 -26.74 4.63
N GLY A 37 -7.06 -27.73 3.77
CA GLY A 37 -8.31 -28.48 3.79
C GLY A 37 -9.53 -27.66 3.36
N PRO A 38 -10.63 -28.31 2.94
CA PRO A 38 -11.82 -27.65 2.40
C PRO A 38 -12.58 -26.78 3.42
N ASN A 39 -12.22 -26.87 4.71
CA ASN A 39 -12.96 -26.22 5.80
C ASN A 39 -12.42 -24.84 6.19
N LEU A 40 -11.33 -24.35 5.57
CA LEU A 40 -10.68 -23.09 5.96
C LEU A 40 -10.34 -22.18 4.76
N PRO A 41 -11.34 -21.74 3.96
CA PRO A 41 -11.09 -20.97 2.73
C PRO A 41 -10.47 -19.58 3.01
N TYR A 42 -10.58 -19.06 4.22
CA TYR A 42 -10.04 -17.76 4.61
C TYR A 42 -8.57 -17.82 5.10
N LEU A 43 -8.05 -19.01 5.42
CA LEU A 43 -6.70 -19.15 5.96
C LEU A 43 -5.61 -18.58 5.02
N PRO A 44 -5.65 -18.80 3.70
CA PRO A 44 -4.68 -18.19 2.79
C PRO A 44 -4.69 -16.66 2.82
N VAL A 45 -5.87 -16.06 2.86
CA VAL A 45 -6.03 -14.61 2.94
C VAL A 45 -5.47 -14.08 4.25
N ILE A 46 -5.73 -14.76 5.37
CA ILE A 46 -5.18 -14.40 6.68
C ILE A 46 -3.64 -14.47 6.67
N LEU A 47 -3.07 -15.53 6.10
CA LEU A 47 -1.61 -15.68 5.96
C LEU A 47 -0.99 -14.56 5.13
N LEU A 48 -1.63 -14.16 4.03
CA LEU A 48 -1.20 -13.02 3.22
C LEU A 48 -1.29 -11.69 4.00
N CYS A 49 -2.36 -11.50 4.78
CA CYS A 49 -2.49 -10.31 5.64
C CYS A 49 -1.39 -10.28 6.72
N ILE A 50 -1.08 -11.41 7.35
CA ILE A 50 0.03 -11.51 8.31
C ILE A 50 1.37 -11.23 7.61
N SER A 51 1.56 -11.76 6.40
CA SER A 51 2.75 -11.52 5.60
C SER A 51 2.97 -10.02 5.35
N THR A 52 1.97 -9.34 4.81
CA THR A 52 2.11 -7.89 4.52
C THR A 52 2.29 -7.06 5.79
N ILE A 53 1.60 -7.40 6.89
CA ILE A 53 1.78 -6.74 8.19
C ILE A 53 3.23 -6.88 8.66
N GLY A 54 3.80 -8.09 8.58
CA GLY A 54 5.19 -8.34 8.94
C GLY A 54 6.17 -7.55 8.06
N LEU A 55 6.01 -7.61 6.73
CA LEU A 55 6.87 -6.93 5.78
C LEU A 55 6.84 -5.41 5.95
N TYR A 56 5.65 -4.81 6.08
CA TYR A 56 5.52 -3.36 6.25
C TYR A 56 6.01 -2.89 7.62
N SER A 57 5.69 -3.63 8.68
CA SER A 57 6.21 -3.32 10.03
C SER A 57 7.73 -3.40 10.06
N GLY A 58 8.32 -4.46 9.50
CA GLY A 58 9.76 -4.60 9.35
C GLY A 58 10.39 -3.44 8.57
N GLY A 59 9.78 -3.04 7.43
CA GLY A 59 10.23 -1.91 6.62
C GLY A 59 10.21 -0.58 7.37
N ILE A 60 9.15 -0.30 8.14
CA ILE A 60 9.02 0.91 8.95
C ILE A 60 10.03 0.93 10.09
N ILE A 61 10.22 -0.20 10.79
CA ILE A 61 11.18 -0.31 11.88
C ILE A 61 12.61 -0.11 11.35
N MET A 62 12.95 -0.74 10.22
CA MET A 62 14.25 -0.55 9.60
C MET A 62 14.45 0.88 9.12
N ASN A 63 13.40 1.59 8.66
CA ASN A 63 13.50 3.01 8.37
C ASN A 63 13.96 3.80 9.60
N ASP A 64 13.33 3.58 10.77
CA ASP A 64 13.72 4.24 12.02
C ASP A 64 15.15 3.85 12.46
N VAL A 65 15.59 2.60 12.20
CA VAL A 65 16.96 2.13 12.49
C VAL A 65 18.01 2.84 11.60
N PHE A 66 17.73 2.97 10.30
CA PHE A 66 18.65 3.68 9.37
C PHE A 66 18.69 5.17 9.64
N ASP A 67 17.57 5.77 10.03
CA ASP A 67 17.43 7.19 10.31
C ASP A 67 17.90 7.61 11.71
N ALA A 68 18.23 6.68 12.59
CA ALA A 68 18.49 6.93 14.01
C ALA A 68 19.46 8.09 14.29
N LYS A 69 20.49 8.29 13.44
CA LYS A 69 21.45 9.41 13.58
C LYS A 69 20.83 10.75 13.16
N LEU A 70 20.04 10.77 12.09
CA LEU A 70 19.36 11.96 11.60
C LEU A 70 18.24 12.35 12.58
N ASP A 71 17.47 11.38 13.02
CA ASP A 71 16.38 11.58 13.97
C ASP A 71 16.87 12.08 15.34
N ALA A 72 18.09 11.76 15.74
CA ALA A 72 18.67 12.32 16.97
C ALA A 72 18.80 13.84 16.94
N VAL A 73 18.92 14.44 15.73
CA VAL A 73 18.99 15.88 15.53
C VAL A 73 17.63 16.49 15.23
N GLU A 74 16.85 15.86 14.32
CA GLU A 74 15.62 16.45 13.80
C GLU A 74 14.37 16.09 14.63
N ARG A 75 14.37 14.89 15.26
CA ARG A 75 13.21 14.31 15.96
C ARG A 75 13.66 13.51 17.19
N PRO A 76 14.29 14.16 18.19
CA PRO A 76 14.87 13.50 19.36
C PRO A 76 13.84 12.74 20.21
N GLU A 77 12.54 13.05 20.07
CA GLU A 77 11.45 12.38 20.75
C GLU A 77 11.13 10.98 20.22
N ARG A 78 11.70 10.58 19.06
CA ARG A 78 11.47 9.25 18.49
C ARG A 78 12.05 8.15 19.39
N PRO A 79 11.47 6.90 19.35
CA PRO A 79 11.81 5.84 20.29
C PRO A 79 13.29 5.45 20.36
N ILE A 80 14.03 5.49 19.22
CA ILE A 80 15.46 5.15 19.20
C ILE A 80 16.32 6.32 19.72
N PRO A 81 16.18 7.55 19.23
CA PRO A 81 16.93 8.70 19.75
C PRO A 81 16.66 8.98 21.23
N SER A 82 15.41 8.87 21.68
CA SER A 82 15.04 9.09 23.09
C SER A 82 15.58 8.03 24.07
N GLY A 83 16.18 6.94 23.55
CA GLY A 83 16.69 5.85 24.37
C GLY A 83 15.61 4.87 24.87
N LEU A 84 14.32 5.07 24.50
CA LEU A 84 13.24 4.18 24.89
C LEU A 84 13.45 2.76 24.35
N ILE A 85 14.04 2.63 23.15
CA ILE A 85 14.38 1.36 22.52
C ILE A 85 15.81 1.45 21.97
N THR A 86 16.65 0.45 22.25
CA THR A 86 17.99 0.41 21.68
C THR A 86 17.95 0.12 20.18
N LYS A 87 18.91 0.65 19.42
CA LYS A 87 19.00 0.41 17.98
C LYS A 87 19.09 -1.07 17.65
N ASN A 88 19.83 -1.85 18.46
CA ASN A 88 19.97 -3.31 18.28
C ASN A 88 18.63 -4.04 18.50
N ALA A 89 17.89 -3.68 19.54
CA ALA A 89 16.56 -4.26 19.79
C ALA A 89 15.59 -3.96 18.65
N ALA A 90 15.58 -2.72 18.14
CA ALA A 90 14.77 -2.36 16.97
C ALA A 90 15.18 -3.14 15.71
N THR A 91 16.50 -3.34 15.48
CA THR A 91 16.99 -4.12 14.32
C THR A 91 16.54 -5.58 14.41
N ILE A 92 16.68 -6.21 15.58
CA ILE A 92 16.24 -7.60 15.80
C ILE A 92 14.72 -7.70 15.59
N PHE A 93 13.94 -6.80 16.17
CA PHE A 93 12.49 -6.81 16.03
C PHE A 93 12.02 -6.61 14.57
N GLY A 94 12.66 -5.69 13.83
CA GLY A 94 12.42 -5.52 12.40
C GLY A 94 12.75 -6.77 11.58
N GLY A 95 13.85 -7.45 11.93
CA GLY A 95 14.24 -8.74 11.35
C GLY A 95 13.21 -9.85 11.62
N ILE A 96 12.69 -9.93 12.84
CA ILE A 96 11.61 -10.88 13.20
C ILE A 96 10.34 -10.58 12.40
N CYS A 97 9.97 -9.30 12.24
CA CYS A 97 8.83 -8.93 11.42
C CYS A 97 8.99 -9.37 9.95
N PHE A 98 10.15 -9.16 9.34
CA PHE A 98 10.45 -9.64 8.00
C PHE A 98 10.41 -11.17 7.91
N PHE A 99 10.98 -11.86 8.90
CA PHE A 99 10.96 -13.32 8.95
C PHE A 99 9.52 -13.84 8.98
N ILE A 100 8.67 -13.31 9.85
CA ILE A 100 7.24 -13.68 9.93
C ILE A 100 6.57 -13.45 8.57
N GLY A 101 6.80 -12.28 7.94
CA GLY A 101 6.22 -11.96 6.65
C GLY A 101 6.62 -12.93 5.54
N ILE A 102 7.91 -13.27 5.44
CA ILE A 102 8.43 -14.20 4.43
C ILE A 102 7.99 -15.65 4.73
N PHE A 103 8.00 -16.04 6.00
CA PHE A 103 7.60 -17.38 6.41
C PHE A 103 6.13 -17.65 6.09
N THR A 104 5.23 -16.74 6.47
CA THR A 104 3.79 -16.89 6.19
C THR A 104 3.47 -16.86 4.70
N ALA A 105 4.17 -16.05 3.89
CA ALA A 105 4.07 -16.11 2.44
C ALA A 105 4.57 -17.47 1.90
N GLY A 106 5.66 -18.01 2.45
CA GLY A 106 6.22 -19.31 2.06
C GLY A 106 5.29 -20.49 2.30
N LEU A 107 4.39 -20.40 3.29
CA LEU A 107 3.36 -21.41 3.52
C LEU A 107 2.34 -21.50 2.37
N LEU A 108 2.19 -20.42 1.57
CA LEU A 108 1.30 -20.37 0.41
C LEU A 108 1.97 -20.84 -0.88
N GLY A 109 3.30 -20.86 -0.91
CA GLY A 109 4.06 -21.32 -2.06
C GLY A 109 5.27 -20.46 -2.39
N ARG A 110 6.11 -20.97 -3.30
CA ARG A 110 7.39 -20.32 -3.65
C ARG A 110 7.21 -18.93 -4.27
N ASN A 111 6.19 -18.75 -5.12
CA ASN A 111 5.96 -17.45 -5.78
C ASN A 111 5.62 -16.36 -4.75
N ALA A 112 4.77 -16.65 -3.76
CA ALA A 112 4.46 -15.74 -2.68
C ALA A 112 5.70 -15.44 -1.83
N GLN A 113 6.52 -16.45 -1.54
CA GLN A 113 7.78 -16.27 -0.81
C GLN A 113 8.77 -15.38 -1.56
N TYR A 114 8.94 -15.56 -2.89
CA TYR A 114 9.80 -14.71 -3.70
C TYR A 114 9.32 -13.26 -3.73
N LEU A 115 8.03 -13.03 -3.85
CA LEU A 115 7.44 -11.67 -3.77
C LEU A 115 7.69 -11.04 -2.40
N ALA A 116 7.51 -11.78 -1.31
CA ALA A 116 7.78 -11.30 0.04
C ALA A 116 9.26 -10.93 0.25
N VAL A 117 10.19 -11.76 -0.25
CA VAL A 117 11.63 -11.47 -0.23
C VAL A 117 11.94 -10.22 -1.08
N ALA A 118 11.34 -10.10 -2.27
CA ALA A 118 11.51 -8.92 -3.13
C ALA A 118 11.03 -7.64 -2.43
N ILE A 119 9.89 -7.67 -1.73
CA ILE A 119 9.39 -6.53 -0.94
C ILE A 119 10.40 -6.17 0.16
N MET A 120 10.91 -7.14 0.93
CA MET A 120 11.93 -6.90 1.95
C MET A 120 13.17 -6.22 1.36
N ILE A 121 13.70 -6.76 0.24
CA ILE A 121 14.87 -6.22 -0.45
C ILE A 121 14.60 -4.78 -0.91
N CYS A 122 13.45 -4.50 -1.53
CA CYS A 122 13.06 -3.16 -1.95
C CYS A 122 12.98 -2.21 -0.76
N CYS A 123 12.41 -2.64 0.39
CA CYS A 123 12.37 -1.83 1.61
C CYS A 123 13.78 -1.49 2.13
N LEU A 124 14.70 -2.46 2.14
CA LEU A 124 16.07 -2.25 2.61
C LEU A 124 16.87 -1.34 1.66
N ILE A 125 16.74 -1.55 0.35
CA ILE A 125 17.36 -0.70 -0.69
C ILE A 125 16.83 0.73 -0.59
N TYR A 126 15.52 0.91 -0.44
CA TYR A 126 14.92 2.22 -0.22
C TYR A 126 15.55 2.94 0.97
N ASN A 127 15.55 2.30 2.13
CA ASN A 127 16.01 2.90 3.36
C ASN A 127 17.51 3.23 3.34
N ARG A 128 18.32 2.41 2.68
CA ARG A 128 19.79 2.57 2.65
C ARG A 128 20.28 3.53 1.57
N PHE A 129 19.66 3.51 0.36
CA PHE A 129 20.23 4.14 -0.83
C PHE A 129 19.28 5.10 -1.54
N LEU A 130 17.98 4.77 -1.64
CA LEU A 130 17.10 5.47 -2.56
C LEU A 130 16.24 6.56 -1.91
N LYS A 131 16.15 6.59 -0.61
CA LYS A 131 15.29 7.52 0.15
C LYS A 131 15.45 8.99 -0.25
N HIS A 132 16.68 9.42 -0.51
CA HIS A 132 16.99 10.80 -0.90
C HIS A 132 16.96 11.02 -2.42
N SER A 133 16.78 9.98 -3.22
CA SER A 133 16.68 10.09 -4.67
C SER A 133 15.33 10.69 -5.08
N ALA A 134 15.39 11.74 -5.90
CA ALA A 134 14.20 12.42 -6.39
C ALA A 134 13.34 11.54 -7.33
N ILE A 135 13.93 10.58 -8.01
CA ILE A 135 13.26 9.73 -9.01
C ILE A 135 13.13 8.29 -8.49
N PHE A 136 14.24 7.70 -8.05
CA PHE A 136 14.25 6.29 -7.66
C PHE A 136 13.56 6.03 -6.31
N GLY A 137 13.52 7.01 -5.40
CA GLY A 137 12.80 6.89 -4.14
C GLY A 137 11.30 6.64 -4.34
N PRO A 138 10.58 7.52 -5.05
CA PRO A 138 9.16 7.32 -5.39
C PRO A 138 8.88 6.03 -6.14
N ILE A 139 9.72 5.71 -7.13
CA ILE A 139 9.57 4.47 -7.92
C ILE A 139 9.69 3.25 -7.03
N ASN A 140 10.71 3.17 -6.18
CA ASN A 140 10.91 2.03 -5.30
C ASN A 140 9.79 1.91 -4.24
N MET A 141 9.32 3.04 -3.70
CA MET A 141 8.19 3.04 -2.76
C MET A 141 6.91 2.54 -3.44
N GLY A 142 6.67 2.97 -4.68
CA GLY A 142 5.57 2.48 -5.50
C GLY A 142 5.74 1.00 -5.88
N LEU A 143 6.98 0.56 -6.14
CA LEU A 143 7.29 -0.85 -6.42
C LEU A 143 6.98 -1.73 -5.21
N CYS A 144 7.31 -1.31 -3.98
CA CYS A 144 6.91 -2.04 -2.78
C CYS A 144 5.39 -2.23 -2.72
N ARG A 145 4.60 -1.20 -3.10
CA ARG A 145 3.14 -1.31 -3.16
C ARG A 145 2.66 -2.21 -4.29
N GLY A 146 3.26 -2.10 -5.47
CA GLY A 146 2.94 -2.96 -6.61
C GLY A 146 3.22 -4.43 -6.33
N LEU A 147 4.38 -4.74 -5.74
CA LEU A 147 4.73 -6.10 -5.30
C LEU A 147 3.77 -6.61 -4.22
N ASN A 148 3.30 -5.74 -3.33
CA ASN A 148 2.35 -6.09 -2.30
C ASN A 148 0.96 -6.42 -2.88
N LEU A 149 0.52 -5.70 -3.92
CA LEU A 149 -0.67 -6.05 -4.70
C LEU A 149 -0.51 -7.43 -5.35
N LEU A 150 0.65 -7.68 -5.99
CA LEU A 150 0.95 -8.98 -6.60
C LEU A 150 1.07 -10.12 -5.58
N LEU A 151 1.52 -9.83 -4.35
CA LEU A 151 1.49 -10.79 -3.26
C LEU A 151 0.05 -11.25 -2.96
N GLY A 152 -0.93 -10.35 -3.03
CA GLY A 152 -2.35 -10.70 -2.96
C GLY A 152 -2.81 -11.52 -4.17
N VAL A 153 -2.41 -11.11 -5.39
CA VAL A 153 -2.75 -11.83 -6.64
C VAL A 153 -2.19 -13.25 -6.62
N CYS A 154 -1.03 -13.45 -5.99
CA CYS A 154 -0.32 -14.74 -5.92
C CYS A 154 -1.07 -15.81 -5.13
N ILE A 155 -2.21 -15.49 -4.51
CA ILE A 155 -3.10 -16.49 -3.90
C ILE A 155 -3.54 -17.53 -4.93
N ILE A 156 -3.58 -17.13 -6.22
CA ILE A 156 -3.71 -18.02 -7.37
C ILE A 156 -2.48 -17.81 -8.26
N PRO A 157 -1.49 -18.72 -8.23
CA PRO A 157 -0.18 -18.51 -8.85
C PRO A 157 -0.24 -18.07 -10.31
N ASP A 158 -1.10 -18.70 -11.13
CA ASP A 158 -1.23 -18.42 -12.56
C ASP A 158 -1.75 -17.00 -12.85
N GLN A 159 -2.45 -16.39 -11.90
CA GLN A 159 -2.96 -15.03 -12.08
C GLN A 159 -1.86 -13.95 -12.00
N VAL A 160 -0.70 -14.27 -11.42
CA VAL A 160 0.44 -13.34 -11.40
C VAL A 160 0.94 -13.08 -12.81
N GLU A 161 1.07 -14.09 -13.65
CA GLU A 161 1.48 -13.94 -15.06
C GLU A 161 0.47 -13.11 -15.85
N ARG A 162 -0.80 -13.24 -15.53
CA ARG A 162 -1.89 -12.51 -16.19
C ARG A 162 -1.95 -11.04 -15.78
N TYR A 163 -1.65 -10.71 -14.51
CA TYR A 163 -1.92 -9.39 -13.93
C TYR A 163 -0.70 -8.64 -13.40
N TRP A 164 0.54 -9.12 -13.68
CA TRP A 164 1.78 -8.49 -13.18
C TRP A 164 1.88 -7.01 -13.50
N TYR A 165 1.38 -6.57 -14.66
CA TYR A 165 1.43 -5.19 -15.11
C TYR A 165 0.56 -4.24 -14.27
N LEU A 166 -0.40 -4.75 -13.50
CA LEU A 166 -1.19 -3.94 -12.58
C LEU A 166 -0.34 -3.35 -11.45
N ALA A 167 0.83 -3.92 -11.17
CA ALA A 167 1.80 -3.34 -10.24
C ALA A 167 2.27 -1.93 -10.65
N ILE A 168 2.13 -1.55 -11.93
CA ILE A 168 2.46 -0.20 -12.43
C ILE A 168 1.53 0.85 -11.81
N VAL A 169 0.26 0.52 -11.56
CA VAL A 169 -0.72 1.50 -11.06
C VAL A 169 -0.36 2.05 -9.67
N PRO A 170 -0.01 1.23 -8.67
CA PRO A 170 0.52 1.72 -7.41
C PRO A 170 1.81 2.56 -7.58
N ILE A 171 2.68 2.24 -8.54
CA ILE A 171 3.89 3.03 -8.82
C ILE A 171 3.50 4.45 -9.27
N VAL A 172 2.59 4.56 -10.23
CA VAL A 172 2.08 5.85 -10.72
C VAL A 172 1.40 6.63 -9.60
N TYR A 173 0.58 5.97 -8.80
CA TYR A 173 -0.13 6.60 -7.69
C TYR A 173 0.82 7.14 -6.60
N ILE A 174 1.79 6.34 -6.18
CA ILE A 174 2.79 6.75 -5.18
C ILE A 174 3.70 7.85 -5.74
N ALA A 175 4.05 7.79 -7.03
CA ALA A 175 4.78 8.88 -7.67
C ALA A 175 4.00 10.21 -7.58
N ALA A 176 2.69 10.20 -7.82
CA ALA A 176 1.85 11.39 -7.68
C ALA A 176 1.88 11.94 -6.25
N ILE A 177 1.68 11.11 -5.23
CA ILE A 177 1.74 11.51 -3.81
C ILE A 177 3.11 12.09 -3.48
N THR A 178 4.18 11.43 -3.91
CA THR A 178 5.55 11.89 -3.62
C THR A 178 5.89 13.19 -4.34
N MET A 179 5.37 13.41 -5.54
CA MET A 179 5.51 14.71 -6.21
C MET A 179 4.84 15.82 -5.39
N ILE A 180 3.66 15.57 -4.82
CA ILE A 180 2.97 16.52 -3.95
C ILE A 180 3.79 16.77 -2.68
N SER A 181 4.32 15.73 -2.03
CA SER A 181 5.00 15.83 -0.73
C SER A 181 6.26 16.69 -0.74
N ARG A 182 6.91 16.87 -1.88
CA ARG A 182 8.09 17.76 -1.99
C ARG A 182 7.82 19.20 -1.62
N GLY A 183 6.57 19.63 -1.68
CA GLY A 183 6.17 20.98 -1.29
C GLY A 183 5.77 21.13 0.17
N GLU A 184 5.88 20.08 1.00
CA GLU A 184 5.42 20.14 2.40
C GLU A 184 6.18 21.15 3.25
N VAL A 185 7.49 21.32 3.02
CA VAL A 185 8.35 22.18 3.85
C VAL A 185 8.35 23.63 3.35
N HIS A 186 8.60 23.83 2.06
CA HIS A 186 8.83 25.16 1.49
C HIS A 186 7.70 25.67 0.59
N GLY A 187 6.57 24.97 0.55
CA GLY A 187 5.51 25.24 -0.41
C GLY A 187 5.75 24.54 -1.76
N GLY A 188 4.67 24.28 -2.50
CA GLY A 188 4.69 23.52 -3.74
C GLY A 188 4.59 24.37 -5.01
N SER A 189 5.13 23.84 -6.09
CA SER A 189 4.90 24.38 -7.43
C SER A 189 3.52 23.96 -7.95
N LYS A 190 2.73 24.90 -8.46
CA LYS A 190 1.45 24.60 -9.13
C LYS A 190 1.63 23.59 -10.26
N LYS A 191 2.75 23.68 -11.02
CA LYS A 191 3.05 22.75 -12.11
C LYS A 191 3.14 21.31 -11.61
N THR A 192 3.82 21.08 -10.48
CA THR A 192 3.94 19.76 -9.85
C THR A 192 2.59 19.22 -9.39
N LEU A 193 1.74 20.09 -8.81
CA LEU A 193 0.41 19.70 -8.35
C LEU A 193 -0.53 19.34 -9.52
N TYR A 194 -0.44 20.07 -10.65
CA TYR A 194 -1.17 19.72 -11.88
C TYR A 194 -0.66 18.42 -12.51
N SER A 195 0.66 18.17 -12.48
CA SER A 195 1.20 16.88 -12.95
C SER A 195 0.68 15.72 -12.09
N ALA A 196 0.62 15.88 -10.76
CA ALA A 196 0.05 14.88 -9.87
C ALA A 196 -1.45 14.66 -10.13
N LEU A 197 -2.20 15.74 -10.46
CA LEU A 197 -3.60 15.63 -10.87
C LEU A 197 -3.77 14.77 -12.13
N GLY A 198 -2.89 14.94 -13.13
CA GLY A 198 -2.88 14.11 -14.33
C GLY A 198 -2.61 12.64 -14.04
N LEU A 199 -1.64 12.34 -13.14
CA LEU A 199 -1.34 10.98 -12.72
C LEU A 199 -2.52 10.33 -11.96
N TYR A 200 -3.22 11.09 -11.11
CA TYR A 200 -4.45 10.60 -10.47
C TYR A 200 -5.55 10.30 -11.49
N GLY A 201 -5.67 11.13 -12.53
CA GLY A 201 -6.59 10.88 -13.65
C GLY A 201 -6.29 9.55 -14.36
N LEU A 202 -5.01 9.25 -14.62
CA LEU A 202 -4.58 7.98 -15.22
C LEU A 202 -4.94 6.77 -14.32
N VAL A 203 -4.75 6.90 -13.00
CA VAL A 203 -5.12 5.85 -12.05
C VAL A 203 -6.63 5.61 -12.07
N ILE A 204 -7.45 6.66 -12.04
CA ILE A 204 -8.92 6.54 -12.11
C ILE A 204 -9.33 5.91 -13.44
N ALA A 205 -8.77 6.36 -14.56
CA ALA A 205 -9.06 5.82 -15.89
C ALA A 205 -8.72 4.33 -15.98
N SER A 206 -7.62 3.88 -15.35
CA SER A 206 -7.25 2.46 -15.34
C SER A 206 -8.28 1.60 -14.61
N VAL A 207 -8.79 2.06 -13.47
CA VAL A 207 -9.84 1.31 -12.73
C VAL A 207 -11.13 1.23 -13.54
N VAL A 208 -11.56 2.33 -14.17
CA VAL A 208 -12.75 2.34 -15.05
C VAL A 208 -12.56 1.38 -16.22
N TYR A 209 -11.40 1.42 -16.86
CA TYR A 209 -11.07 0.54 -17.99
C TYR A 209 -11.22 -0.94 -17.62
N PHE A 210 -10.66 -1.36 -16.47
CA PHE A 210 -10.79 -2.75 -16.01
C PHE A 210 -12.20 -3.10 -15.58
N ALA A 211 -12.96 -2.18 -15.00
CA ALA A 211 -14.36 -2.41 -14.67
C ALA A 211 -15.20 -2.69 -15.92
N VAL A 212 -14.94 -1.99 -17.02
CA VAL A 212 -15.63 -2.20 -18.30
C VAL A 212 -15.23 -3.53 -18.93
N ILE A 213 -13.92 -3.84 -19.00
CA ILE A 213 -13.44 -5.10 -19.61
C ILE A 213 -13.93 -6.33 -18.85
N ASN A 214 -13.91 -6.27 -17.52
CA ASN A 214 -14.35 -7.39 -16.66
C ASN A 214 -15.89 -7.48 -16.57
N GLN A 215 -16.64 -6.59 -17.24
CA GLN A 215 -18.11 -6.51 -17.15
C GLN A 215 -18.60 -6.43 -15.69
N ALA A 216 -17.78 -5.79 -14.83
CA ALA A 216 -18.12 -5.63 -13.43
C ALA A 216 -19.32 -4.68 -13.24
N PRO A 217 -20.01 -4.73 -12.10
CA PRO A 217 -21.08 -3.78 -11.78
C PRO A 217 -20.54 -2.34 -11.72
N ILE A 218 -20.56 -1.66 -12.87
CA ILE A 218 -19.91 -0.35 -13.08
C ILE A 218 -20.39 0.69 -12.05
N LEU A 219 -21.66 0.65 -11.65
CA LEU A 219 -22.23 1.58 -10.67
C LEU A 219 -21.50 1.48 -9.32
N ILE A 220 -21.22 0.27 -8.86
CA ILE A 220 -20.52 0.03 -7.59
C ILE A 220 -19.09 0.58 -7.69
N THR A 221 -18.40 0.32 -8.79
CA THR A 221 -17.04 0.84 -9.04
C THR A 221 -17.04 2.37 -9.05
N ILE A 222 -18.04 3.02 -9.70
CA ILE A 222 -18.17 4.48 -9.74
C ILE A 222 -18.39 5.07 -8.35
N VAL A 223 -19.15 4.41 -7.47
CA VAL A 223 -19.36 4.88 -6.09
C VAL A 223 -18.03 4.92 -5.34
N PHE A 224 -17.22 3.84 -5.41
CA PHE A 224 -15.89 3.83 -4.77
C PHE A 224 -14.94 4.83 -5.41
N LEU A 225 -14.93 4.97 -6.74
CA LEU A 225 -14.10 5.97 -7.43
C LEU A 225 -14.54 7.39 -7.12
N GLY A 226 -15.83 7.66 -6.95
CA GLY A 226 -16.34 8.95 -6.53
C GLY A 226 -15.87 9.33 -5.13
N ALA A 227 -15.95 8.39 -4.19
CA ALA A 227 -15.43 8.57 -2.82
C ALA A 227 -13.90 8.77 -2.82
N PHE A 228 -13.17 7.96 -3.60
CA PHE A 228 -11.73 8.11 -3.80
C PHE A 228 -11.38 9.49 -4.38
N GLY A 229 -12.03 9.86 -5.48
CA GLY A 229 -11.85 11.16 -6.13
C GLY A 229 -12.11 12.33 -5.19
N ALA A 230 -13.22 12.30 -4.45
CA ALA A 230 -13.53 13.34 -3.46
C ALA A 230 -12.42 13.45 -2.41
N MET A 231 -11.93 12.32 -1.90
CA MET A 231 -10.91 12.29 -0.86
C MET A 231 -9.56 12.85 -1.31
N ILE A 232 -9.14 12.62 -2.56
CA ILE A 232 -7.86 13.12 -3.08
C ILE A 232 -7.98 14.50 -3.73
N MET A 233 -9.05 14.78 -4.49
CA MET A 233 -9.18 16.01 -5.27
C MET A 233 -9.47 17.22 -4.40
N ILE A 234 -10.30 17.11 -3.36
CA ILE A 234 -10.66 18.25 -2.52
C ILE A 234 -9.42 18.86 -1.84
N PRO A 235 -8.53 18.08 -1.16
CA PRO A 235 -7.29 18.63 -0.60
C PRO A 235 -6.30 19.09 -1.68
N LEU A 236 -6.22 18.39 -2.82
CA LEU A 236 -5.33 18.77 -3.91
C LEU A 236 -5.72 20.12 -4.52
N PHE A 237 -7.00 20.37 -4.77
CA PHE A 237 -7.46 21.67 -5.28
C PHE A 237 -7.24 22.81 -4.26
N LYS A 238 -7.35 22.53 -2.95
CA LYS A 238 -6.97 23.51 -1.92
C LYS A 238 -5.48 23.81 -1.97
N ALA A 239 -4.63 22.80 -2.15
CA ALA A 239 -3.19 22.98 -2.32
C ALA A 239 -2.85 23.72 -3.61
N ILE A 240 -3.55 23.50 -4.73
CA ILE A 240 -3.35 24.23 -6.00
C ILE A 240 -3.72 25.71 -5.84
N LYS A 241 -4.82 26.02 -5.14
CA LYS A 241 -5.22 27.42 -4.89
C LYS A 241 -4.23 28.14 -3.99
N ASN A 242 -3.76 27.48 -2.93
CA ASN A 242 -2.80 28.04 -1.97
C ASN A 242 -1.74 26.98 -1.62
N PRO A 243 -0.61 26.95 -2.34
CA PRO A 243 0.39 25.89 -2.26
C PRO A 243 1.34 26.04 -1.06
N ILE A 244 0.79 26.23 0.14
CA ILE A 244 1.51 26.28 1.43
C ILE A 244 1.68 24.86 2.00
N GLY A 245 2.74 24.67 2.81
CA GLY A 245 3.06 23.38 3.44
C GLY A 245 1.88 22.66 4.09
N PRO A 246 1.07 23.32 4.95
CA PRO A 246 -0.07 22.68 5.61
C PRO A 246 -1.15 22.15 4.65
N ASN A 247 -1.41 22.83 3.52
CA ASN A 247 -2.36 22.33 2.52
C ASN A 247 -1.81 21.14 1.76
N ILE A 248 -0.51 21.18 1.45
CA ILE A 248 0.21 20.10 0.78
C ILE A 248 0.25 18.87 1.69
N GLY A 249 0.61 19.01 2.96
CA GLY A 249 0.61 17.92 3.92
C GLY A 249 -0.77 17.26 4.08
N LYS A 250 -1.87 18.06 4.06
CA LYS A 250 -3.23 17.52 4.02
C LYS A 250 -3.50 16.71 2.76
N ALA A 251 -3.05 17.17 1.59
CA ALA A 251 -3.21 16.44 0.34
C ALA A 251 -2.42 15.12 0.32
N VAL A 252 -1.19 15.11 0.86
CA VAL A 252 -0.37 13.91 1.02
C VAL A 252 -1.03 12.92 1.98
N LYS A 253 -1.41 13.36 3.18
CA LYS A 253 -2.08 12.50 4.17
C LYS A 253 -3.36 11.89 3.60
N SER A 254 -4.18 12.70 2.94
CA SER A 254 -5.39 12.22 2.25
C SER A 254 -5.07 11.19 1.17
N GLY A 255 -4.05 11.44 0.35
CA GLY A 255 -3.60 10.50 -0.68
C GLY A 255 -3.19 9.14 -0.10
N VAL A 256 -2.43 9.12 0.99
CA VAL A 256 -2.02 7.86 1.63
C VAL A 256 -3.21 7.07 2.18
N ILE A 257 -4.16 7.74 2.83
CA ILE A 257 -5.34 7.06 3.41
C ILE A 257 -6.31 6.62 2.30
N ALA A 258 -6.43 7.40 1.22
CA ALA A 258 -7.28 7.09 0.07
C ALA A 258 -6.88 5.80 -0.68
N LEU A 259 -5.66 5.27 -0.46
CA LEU A 259 -5.26 3.94 -0.96
C LEU A 259 -6.27 2.86 -0.58
N ILE A 260 -6.90 2.94 0.59
CA ILE A 260 -7.91 1.97 1.01
C ILE A 260 -9.11 2.02 0.07
N ILE A 261 -9.59 3.22 -0.27
CA ILE A 261 -10.76 3.38 -1.16
C ILE A 261 -10.39 3.00 -2.61
N LEU A 262 -9.16 3.33 -3.04
CA LEU A 262 -8.65 2.90 -4.35
C LEU A 262 -8.61 1.38 -4.46
N ASN A 263 -8.14 0.69 -3.43
CA ASN A 263 -8.09 -0.77 -3.38
C ASN A 263 -9.51 -1.39 -3.36
N ALA A 264 -10.47 -0.76 -2.68
CA ALA A 264 -11.87 -1.15 -2.75
C ALA A 264 -12.46 -0.94 -4.17
N ALA A 265 -12.11 0.15 -4.85
CA ALA A 265 -12.50 0.38 -6.24
C ALA A 265 -11.91 -0.70 -7.18
N TRP A 266 -10.66 -1.12 -6.98
CA TRP A 266 -10.06 -2.24 -7.71
C TRP A 266 -10.81 -3.55 -7.46
N ALA A 267 -11.13 -3.90 -6.22
CA ALA A 267 -11.91 -5.09 -5.91
C ALA A 267 -13.30 -5.06 -6.58
N ALA A 268 -13.97 -3.90 -6.59
CA ALA A 268 -15.24 -3.72 -7.28
C ALA A 268 -15.10 -3.84 -8.80
N ALA A 269 -14.03 -3.31 -9.41
CA ALA A 269 -13.74 -3.38 -10.84
C ALA A 269 -13.47 -4.81 -11.34
N PHE A 270 -13.13 -5.72 -10.44
CA PHE A 270 -13.01 -7.16 -10.71
C PHE A 270 -14.24 -7.97 -10.25
N GLY A 271 -15.36 -7.31 -9.94
CA GLY A 271 -16.60 -7.98 -9.55
C GLY A 271 -16.66 -8.45 -8.09
N ALA A 272 -15.58 -8.27 -7.32
CA ALA A 272 -15.47 -8.72 -5.93
C ALA A 272 -15.99 -7.65 -4.94
N TRP A 273 -17.21 -7.16 -5.16
CA TRP A 273 -17.79 -6.11 -4.32
C TRP A 273 -17.90 -6.47 -2.81
N PRO A 274 -18.07 -7.73 -2.38
CA PRO A 274 -18.03 -8.05 -0.95
C PRO A 274 -16.64 -7.79 -0.34
N ILE A 275 -15.57 -8.09 -1.09
CA ILE A 275 -14.19 -7.77 -0.67
C ILE A 275 -13.99 -6.25 -0.64
N ALA A 276 -14.55 -5.52 -1.60
CA ALA A 276 -14.50 -4.05 -1.60
C ALA A 276 -15.10 -3.47 -0.31
N ILE A 277 -16.21 -4.00 0.16
CA ILE A 277 -16.83 -3.61 1.44
C ILE A 277 -15.90 -3.98 2.62
N ALA A 278 -15.33 -5.18 2.63
CA ALA A 278 -14.38 -5.58 3.67
C ALA A 278 -13.15 -4.66 3.72
N ILE A 279 -12.63 -4.23 2.56
CA ILE A 279 -11.52 -3.27 2.49
C ILE A 279 -11.93 -1.92 3.09
N ILE A 280 -13.15 -1.42 2.83
CA ILE A 280 -13.62 -0.14 3.37
C ILE A 280 -13.70 -0.14 4.90
N ILE A 281 -13.92 -1.28 5.54
CA ILE A 281 -13.90 -1.40 7.02
C ILE A 281 -12.50 -1.01 7.58
N LEU A 282 -11.44 -1.14 6.80
CA LEU A 282 -10.10 -0.71 7.19
C LEU A 282 -9.96 0.83 7.26
N LEU A 283 -10.84 1.58 6.57
CA LEU A 283 -10.76 3.04 6.50
C LEU A 283 -10.94 3.71 7.87
N PRO A 284 -12.00 3.45 8.66
CA PRO A 284 -12.14 4.03 9.99
C PRO A 284 -10.98 3.65 10.92
N ILE A 285 -10.44 2.42 10.81
CA ILE A 285 -9.28 1.99 11.58
C ILE A 285 -8.05 2.83 11.20
N SER A 286 -7.79 3.01 9.91
CA SER A 286 -6.67 3.83 9.42
C SER A 286 -6.83 5.30 9.83
N LEU A 287 -8.04 5.86 9.78
CA LEU A 287 -8.33 7.22 10.22
C LEU A 287 -8.06 7.40 11.72
N ALA A 288 -8.55 6.49 12.55
CA ALA A 288 -8.31 6.50 14.00
C ALA A 288 -6.81 6.42 14.31
N LEU A 289 -6.09 5.51 13.67
CA LEU A 289 -4.64 5.38 13.82
C LEU A 289 -3.88 6.62 13.31
N SER A 290 -4.36 7.26 12.25
CA SER A 290 -3.74 8.47 11.69
C SER A 290 -3.97 9.72 12.54
N SER A 291 -4.94 9.72 13.44
CA SER A 291 -5.16 10.79 14.42
C SER A 291 -4.26 10.63 15.66
N ALA A 292 -3.97 9.38 16.03
CA ALA A 292 -3.16 9.06 17.21
C ALA A 292 -1.64 8.97 16.91
N PHE A 293 -1.27 8.65 15.66
CA PHE A 293 0.12 8.42 15.24
C PHE A 293 0.44 9.19 13.94
N ALA A 294 1.72 9.54 13.74
CA ALA A 294 2.17 10.15 12.49
C ALA A 294 1.91 9.23 11.28
N VAL A 295 1.53 9.82 10.14
CA VAL A 295 1.32 9.10 8.86
C VAL A 295 2.50 9.30 7.92
N THR A 296 3.16 10.44 8.02
CA THR A 296 4.31 10.84 7.19
C THR A 296 5.58 11.04 8.01
#